data_13ae8b3e6869840a84caf4cdb6458d2e
#
_entry.id   13ae8b3e6869840a84caf4cdb6458d2e
#
_cell.length_a   1.000
_cell.length_b   1.000
_cell.length_c   1.000
_cell.angle_alpha   90.00
_cell.angle_beta   90.00
_cell.angle_gamma   90.00
#
_symmetry.space_group_name_H-M   'P 1'
#
loop_
_entity.id
_entity.type
_entity.pdbx_description
1 polymer ?
#
loop_
_entity_poly.entity_id
_entity_poly.type
_entity_poly.pdbx_seq_one_letter_code
_entity_poly.pdbx_strand_id
1 'polypeptide(L)'
;MNNGVVVIVAYRPKPGKENELLNLVRRRVPTLRKEGLVTDRAPTIMRARDGTTIEVSEWKSPEAIDAAHKNPNVLAMWNQFFAICDCVPLNTLAEAKEIVRRLRTSLIGAP
;
A
#
# COMPACT_ATOMS: atom_id res chain seq x y z
N MET A 1 5.15 -15.39 19.72
CA MET A 1 3.89 -15.42 18.96
C MET A 1 3.86 -14.30 17.94
N ASN A 2 3.44 -14.60 16.73
CA ASN A 2 3.36 -13.61 15.68
C ASN A 2 2.04 -12.84 15.79
N ASN A 3 2.12 -11.53 16.04
CA ASN A 3 0.96 -10.64 16.08
C ASN A 3 0.79 -9.86 14.77
N GLY A 4 1.43 -10.33 13.70
CA GLY A 4 1.39 -9.64 12.41
C GLY A 4 -0.02 -9.44 11.89
N VAL A 5 -0.25 -8.27 11.29
CA VAL A 5 -1.52 -7.89 10.69
C VAL A 5 -1.28 -7.59 9.22
N VAL A 6 -1.93 -8.34 8.35
CA VAL A 6 -1.86 -8.10 6.90
C VAL A 6 -2.86 -7.01 6.55
N VAL A 7 -2.39 -5.99 5.87
CA VAL A 7 -3.20 -4.85 5.44
C VAL A 7 -3.17 -4.78 3.91
N ILE A 8 -4.33 -4.58 3.33
CA ILE A 8 -4.50 -4.41 1.88
C ILE A 8 -5.00 -2.99 1.64
N VAL A 9 -4.25 -2.22 0.86
CA VAL A 9 -4.63 -0.84 0.53
C VAL A 9 -4.75 -0.72 -0.98
N ALA A 10 -5.84 -0.12 -1.44
CA ALA A 10 -6.04 0.19 -2.84
C ALA A 10 -5.95 1.71 -3.03
N TYR A 11 -5.02 2.13 -3.87
CA TYR A 11 -4.74 3.54 -4.17
C TYR A 11 -5.17 3.85 -5.60
N ARG A 12 -6.13 4.74 -5.76
CA ARG A 12 -6.53 5.22 -7.09
C ARG A 12 -5.79 6.50 -7.41
N PRO A 13 -4.89 6.52 -8.42
CA PRO A 13 -4.13 7.73 -8.73
C PRO A 13 -5.05 8.81 -9.28
N LYS A 14 -4.76 10.07 -8.95
CA LYS A 14 -5.36 11.19 -9.64
C LYS A 14 -4.82 11.23 -11.08
N PRO A 15 -5.55 11.85 -12.01
CA PRO A 15 -5.10 11.90 -13.41
C PRO A 15 -3.68 12.42 -13.54
N GLY A 16 -2.85 11.68 -14.26
CA GLY A 16 -1.46 12.06 -14.52
C GLY A 16 -0.50 11.75 -13.37
N LYS A 17 -0.97 11.11 -12.30
CA LYS A 17 -0.15 10.85 -11.10
C LYS A 17 0.26 9.40 -10.92
N GLU A 18 0.06 8.56 -11.94
CA GLU A 18 0.32 7.12 -11.84
C GLU A 18 1.77 6.82 -11.46
N ASN A 19 2.73 7.49 -12.10
CA ASN A 19 4.15 7.25 -11.84
C ASN A 19 4.59 7.75 -10.47
N GLU A 20 4.08 8.91 -10.06
CA GLU A 20 4.36 9.44 -8.73
C GLU A 20 3.82 8.50 -7.65
N LEU A 21 2.61 7.96 -7.86
CA LEU A 21 2.00 7.02 -6.93
C LEU A 21 2.84 5.75 -6.81
N LEU A 22 3.27 5.18 -7.92
CA LEU A 22 4.11 3.99 -7.89
C LEU A 22 5.40 4.23 -7.10
N ASN A 23 6.02 5.40 -7.28
CA ASN A 23 7.22 5.75 -6.54
C ASN A 23 6.96 5.85 -5.03
N LEU A 24 5.82 6.42 -4.64
CA LEU A 24 5.46 6.50 -3.22
C LEU A 24 5.18 5.13 -2.64
N VAL A 25 4.44 4.28 -3.35
CA VAL A 25 4.14 2.92 -2.90
C VAL A 25 5.43 2.12 -2.69
N ARG A 26 6.41 2.26 -3.59
CA ARG A 26 7.72 1.60 -3.45
C ARG A 26 8.43 1.99 -2.16
N ARG A 27 8.25 3.23 -1.72
CA ARG A 27 8.94 3.75 -0.54
C ARG A 27 8.18 3.56 0.76
N ARG A 28 6.92 3.13 0.67
CA ARG A 28 6.04 3.04 1.85
C ARG A 28 6.57 2.04 2.88
N VAL A 29 6.74 0.79 2.50
CA VAL A 29 7.21 -0.23 3.44
C VAL A 29 8.63 0.04 3.92
N PRO A 30 9.61 0.44 3.08
CA PRO A 30 10.91 0.85 3.60
C PRO A 30 10.85 1.95 4.64
N THR A 31 9.99 2.96 4.46
CA THR A 31 9.80 4.04 5.43
C THR A 31 9.22 3.50 6.74
N LEU A 32 8.17 2.68 6.66
CA LEU A 32 7.56 2.08 7.84
C LEU A 32 8.53 1.13 8.56
N ARG A 33 9.35 0.42 7.82
CA ARG A 33 10.36 -0.49 8.40
C ARG A 33 11.41 0.29 9.18
N LYS A 34 11.82 1.43 8.66
CA LYS A 34 12.76 2.31 9.33
C LYS A 34 12.21 2.81 10.67
N GLU A 35 10.90 2.98 10.77
CA GLU A 35 10.21 3.36 12.00
C GLU A 35 9.87 2.16 12.89
N GLY A 36 10.24 0.94 12.48
CA GLY A 36 10.02 -0.26 13.28
C GLY A 36 8.58 -0.75 13.33
N LEU A 37 7.75 -0.39 12.35
CA LEU A 37 6.31 -0.61 12.40
C LEU A 37 5.84 -1.84 11.61
N VAL A 38 6.63 -2.34 10.68
CA VAL A 38 6.27 -3.47 9.82
C VAL A 38 7.26 -4.62 9.97
N THR A 39 6.83 -5.80 9.56
CA THR A 39 7.69 -6.99 9.59
C THR A 39 8.68 -6.97 8.43
N ASP A 40 9.55 -7.97 8.36
CA ASP A 40 10.51 -8.13 7.27
C ASP A 40 9.88 -8.70 6.00
N ARG A 41 8.58 -9.00 6.02
CA ARG A 41 7.88 -9.50 4.85
C ARG A 41 7.90 -8.46 3.74
N ALA A 42 8.33 -8.87 2.55
CA ALA A 42 8.29 -8.00 1.37
C ALA A 42 6.83 -7.70 1.01
N PRO A 43 6.50 -6.45 0.67
CA PRO A 43 5.14 -6.13 0.23
C PRO A 43 4.87 -6.73 -1.14
N THR A 44 3.61 -7.04 -1.41
CA THR A 44 3.14 -7.36 -2.76
C THR A 44 2.45 -6.15 -3.34
N ILE A 45 2.92 -5.69 -4.49
CA ILE A 45 2.37 -4.52 -5.17
C ILE A 45 1.78 -4.99 -6.49
N MET A 46 0.51 -4.66 -6.72
CA MET A 46 -0.26 -5.11 -7.87
C MET A 46 -0.96 -3.93 -8.53
N ARG A 47 -1.34 -4.08 -9.78
CA ARG A 47 -2.10 -3.07 -10.50
C ARG A 47 -3.38 -3.66 -11.04
N ALA A 48 -4.50 -3.00 -10.76
CA ALA A 48 -5.79 -3.33 -11.35
C ALA A 48 -5.89 -2.79 -12.78
N ARG A 49 -6.84 -3.30 -13.54
CA ARG A 49 -7.04 -2.88 -14.94
C ARG A 49 -7.36 -1.40 -15.06
N ASP A 50 -8.01 -0.81 -14.06
CA ASP A 50 -8.36 0.62 -14.06
C ASP A 50 -7.20 1.53 -13.64
N GLY A 51 -6.02 0.97 -13.35
CA GLY A 51 -4.86 1.73 -12.93
C GLY A 51 -4.69 1.86 -11.43
N THR A 52 -5.64 1.36 -10.64
CA THR A 52 -5.53 1.36 -9.17
C THR A 52 -4.35 0.48 -8.76
N THR A 53 -3.51 0.99 -7.86
CA THR A 53 -2.39 0.24 -7.29
C THR A 53 -2.84 -0.38 -5.98
N ILE A 54 -2.57 -1.68 -5.80
CA ILE A 54 -2.91 -2.40 -4.58
C ILE A 54 -1.62 -2.84 -3.91
N GLU A 55 -1.51 -2.59 -2.61
CA GLU A 55 -0.38 -3.05 -1.82
C GLU A 55 -0.84 -3.94 -0.69
N VAL A 56 -0.23 -5.12 -0.59
CA VAL A 56 -0.42 -6.03 0.53
C VAL A 56 0.86 -5.98 1.36
N SER A 57 0.73 -5.64 2.64
CA SER A 57 1.87 -5.50 3.54
C SER A 57 1.52 -6.05 4.91
N GLU A 58 2.54 -6.35 5.71
CA GLU A 58 2.33 -6.88 7.05
C GLU A 58 2.91 -5.94 8.10
N TRP A 59 2.05 -5.46 8.99
CA TRP A 59 2.42 -4.68 10.15
C TRP A 59 2.77 -5.61 11.31
N LYS A 60 3.62 -5.15 12.20
CA LYS A 60 4.07 -5.96 13.34
C LYS A 60 2.93 -6.33 14.29
N SER A 61 1.97 -5.41 14.48
CA SER A 61 0.88 -5.57 15.44
C SER A 61 -0.19 -4.51 15.22
N PRO A 62 -1.39 -4.68 15.81
CA PRO A 62 -2.37 -3.59 15.84
C PRO A 62 -1.83 -2.33 16.51
N GLU A 63 -1.00 -2.48 17.54
CA GLU A 63 -0.40 -1.36 18.27
C GLU A 63 0.55 -0.56 17.36
N ALA A 64 1.26 -1.25 16.45
CA ALA A 64 2.12 -0.58 15.49
C ALA A 64 1.32 0.30 14.53
N ILE A 65 0.14 -0.16 14.11
CA ILE A 65 -0.76 0.64 13.27
C ILE A 65 -1.21 1.89 14.02
N ASP A 66 -1.59 1.75 15.28
CA ASP A 66 -1.99 2.89 16.11
C ASP A 66 -0.83 3.87 16.28
N ALA A 67 0.37 3.36 16.53
CA ALA A 67 1.56 4.19 16.66
C ALA A 67 1.87 4.98 15.39
N ALA A 68 1.59 4.40 14.22
CA ALA A 68 1.81 5.08 12.94
C ALA A 68 0.99 6.36 12.83
N HIS A 69 -0.22 6.39 13.36
CA HIS A 69 -1.09 7.56 13.35
C HIS A 69 -0.56 8.72 14.19
N LYS A 70 0.45 8.46 15.01
CA LYS A 70 1.08 9.48 15.88
C LYS A 70 2.54 9.72 15.49
N ASN A 71 3.03 9.08 14.44
CA ASN A 71 4.43 9.18 14.02
C ASN A 71 4.56 10.29 12.98
N PRO A 72 5.33 11.37 13.25
CA PRO A 72 5.44 12.49 12.31
C PRO A 72 6.02 12.10 10.96
N ASN A 73 6.95 11.16 10.90
CA ASN A 73 7.54 10.72 9.63
C ASN A 73 6.51 9.95 8.77
N VAL A 74 5.69 9.13 9.42
CA VAL A 74 4.61 8.41 8.73
C VAL A 74 3.54 9.38 8.24
N LEU A 75 3.15 10.33 9.08
CA LEU A 75 2.13 11.32 8.71
C LEU A 75 2.61 12.18 7.53
N ALA A 76 3.88 12.55 7.51
CA ALA A 76 4.44 13.30 6.38
C ALA A 76 4.37 12.48 5.08
N MET A 77 4.67 11.19 5.15
CA MET A 77 4.55 10.29 4.01
C MET A 77 3.10 10.16 3.55
N TRP A 78 2.16 9.96 4.48
CA TRP A 78 0.74 9.83 4.13
C TRP A 78 0.20 11.10 3.46
N ASN A 79 0.65 12.27 3.89
CA ASN A 79 0.26 13.53 3.24
C ASN A 79 0.68 13.57 1.77
N GLN A 80 1.81 12.97 1.43
CA GLN A 80 2.23 12.86 0.03
C GLN A 80 1.25 11.97 -0.77
N PHE A 81 0.80 10.86 -0.19
CA PHE A 81 -0.22 10.03 -0.83
C PHE A 81 -1.52 10.78 -1.05
N PHE A 82 -2.01 11.48 -0.03
CA PHE A 82 -3.28 12.21 -0.12
C PHE A 82 -3.26 13.27 -1.22
N ALA A 83 -2.10 13.82 -1.54
CA ALA A 83 -1.97 14.82 -2.59
C ALA A 83 -2.16 14.24 -4.00
N ILE A 84 -1.89 12.95 -4.22
CA ILE A 84 -1.82 12.38 -5.56
C ILE A 84 -2.75 11.19 -5.81
N CYS A 85 -3.45 10.70 -4.78
CA CYS A 85 -4.35 9.55 -4.94
C CYS A 85 -5.47 9.58 -3.91
N ASP A 86 -6.45 8.72 -4.13
CA ASP A 86 -7.50 8.42 -3.18
C ASP A 86 -7.39 6.96 -2.77
N CYS A 87 -7.52 6.67 -1.48
CA CYS A 87 -7.68 5.31 -1.01
C CYS A 87 -9.12 4.89 -1.24
N VAL A 88 -9.32 3.75 -1.88
CA VAL A 88 -10.65 3.27 -2.25
C VAL A 88 -10.91 1.88 -1.68
N PRO A 89 -12.17 1.51 -1.43
CA PRO A 89 -12.48 0.15 -1.00
C PRO A 89 -12.09 -0.86 -2.07
N LEU A 90 -11.56 -2.00 -1.64
CA LEU A 90 -11.12 -3.06 -2.55
C LEU A 90 -12.25 -3.54 -3.47
N ASN A 91 -13.48 -3.58 -2.96
CA ASN A 91 -14.63 -4.05 -3.72
C ASN A 91 -15.06 -3.10 -4.86
N THR A 92 -14.44 -1.94 -5.00
CA THR A 92 -14.66 -1.08 -6.16
C THR A 92 -13.95 -1.59 -7.41
N LEU A 93 -13.01 -2.53 -7.26
CA LEU A 93 -12.27 -3.10 -8.38
C LEU A 93 -13.08 -4.19 -9.06
N ALA A 94 -13.08 -4.19 -10.40
CA ALA A 94 -13.76 -5.24 -11.17
C ALA A 94 -13.21 -6.62 -10.81
N GLU A 95 -11.89 -6.73 -10.65
CA GLU A 95 -11.22 -7.99 -10.33
C GLU A 95 -11.68 -8.56 -8.99
N ALA A 96 -12.02 -7.72 -8.03
CA ALA A 96 -12.48 -8.18 -6.71
C ALA A 96 -13.85 -8.85 -6.76
N LYS A 97 -14.59 -8.66 -7.86
CA LYS A 97 -15.92 -9.25 -8.06
C LYS A 97 -15.87 -10.53 -8.86
N GLU A 98 -14.71 -10.93 -9.34
CA GLU A 98 -14.51 -12.16 -10.13
C GLU A 98 -14.32 -13.35 -9.21
N ILE A 99 -14.72 -14.55 -9.68
CA ILE A 99 -14.49 -15.79 -8.92
C ILE A 99 -13.00 -16.05 -8.78
N VAL A 100 -12.25 -15.90 -9.88
CA VAL A 100 -10.80 -15.97 -9.88
C VAL A 100 -10.28 -14.55 -10.09
N ARG A 101 -9.62 -14.01 -9.08
CA ARG A 101 -9.16 -12.64 -9.09
C ARG A 101 -7.73 -12.60 -9.60
N ARG A 102 -7.53 -11.84 -10.68
CA ARG A 102 -6.23 -11.71 -11.32
C ARG A 102 -5.82 -10.26 -11.34
N LEU A 103 -4.71 -9.98 -10.68
CA LEU A 103 -4.10 -8.66 -10.63
C LEU A 103 -2.68 -8.79 -11.11
N ARG A 104 -2.30 -7.91 -12.05
CA ARG A 104 -0.93 -7.93 -12.56
C ARG A 104 0.01 -7.43 -11.47
N THR A 105 1.04 -8.22 -11.16
CA THR A 105 2.09 -7.74 -10.28
C THR A 105 2.81 -6.57 -10.94
N SER A 106 3.09 -5.55 -10.12
CA SER A 106 3.84 -4.40 -10.60
C SER A 106 5.29 -4.79 -10.84
N LEU A 107 5.89 -4.23 -11.89
CA LEU A 107 7.32 -4.40 -12.16
C LEU A 107 8.19 -3.63 -11.17
N ILE A 108 7.58 -2.77 -10.36
CA ILE A 108 8.28 -2.05 -9.31
C ILE A 108 8.72 -3.06 -8.25
N GLY A 109 10.01 -3.09 -7.97
CA GLY A 109 10.57 -4.07 -7.05
C GLY A 109 10.76 -5.45 -7.66
N ALA A 110 10.37 -5.65 -8.92
CA ALA A 110 10.71 -6.85 -9.65
C ALA A 110 12.22 -6.87 -9.93
N PRO A 111 12.82 -8.05 -9.92
CA PRO A 111 14.23 -8.14 -10.29
C PRO A 111 14.46 -7.75 -11.71
#